data_4214dd74322cdfa2c64589f171022e01
#
_entry.id   4214dd74322cdfa2c64589f171022e01
#
_cell.length_a   1.000
_cell.length_b   1.000
_cell.length_c   1.000
_cell.angle_alpha   90.00
_cell.angle_beta   90.00
_cell.angle_gamma   90.00
#
_symmetry.space_group_name_H-M   'P 1'
#
loop_
_entity.id
_entity.type
_entity.pdbx_description
1 polymer ?
#
loop_
_entity_poly.entity_id
_entity_poly.type
_entity_poly.pdbx_seq_one_letter_code
_entity_poly.pdbx_strand_id
1 'polypeptide(L)'
;MPKFMDVHHGMHGITPEALKAAHQADVDIQGDEDVDFQKAWGDPDSGMVWCVSEAPNAEAVKRIHERAGHPATEVYPVPVEV
;
A
#
# COMPACT_ATOMS: atom_id res chain seq x y z
N MET A 1 -13.94 -9.20 0.29
CA MET A 1 -13.74 -7.86 -0.28
C MET A 1 -12.82 -7.93 -1.50
N PRO A 2 -12.92 -7.00 -2.44
CA PRO A 2 -11.98 -6.93 -3.56
C PRO A 2 -10.53 -6.75 -3.10
N LYS A 3 -9.61 -7.30 -3.88
CA LYS A 3 -8.18 -7.16 -3.64
C LYS A 3 -7.59 -6.11 -4.57
N PHE A 4 -6.67 -5.32 -4.05
CA PHE A 4 -5.99 -4.25 -4.79
C PHE A 4 -4.47 -4.38 -4.65
N MET A 5 -3.77 -3.99 -5.72
CA MET A 5 -2.34 -3.77 -5.71
C MET A 5 -2.12 -2.28 -5.93
N ASP A 6 -1.34 -1.64 -5.07
CA ASP A 6 -1.01 -0.24 -5.27
C ASP A 6 0.49 -0.04 -5.41
N VAL A 7 0.86 1.09 -6.02
CA VAL A 7 2.23 1.39 -6.40
C VAL A 7 2.62 2.78 -5.90
N HIS A 8 3.79 2.85 -5.29
CA HIS A 8 4.44 4.10 -4.90
C HIS A 8 5.73 4.25 -5.70
N HIS A 9 6.09 5.47 -6.05
CA HIS A 9 7.33 5.82 -6.73
C HIS A 9 8.16 6.76 -5.87
N GLY A 10 9.43 6.94 -6.25
CA GLY A 10 10.30 7.92 -5.59
C GLY A 10 10.84 7.49 -4.24
N MET A 11 10.83 6.19 -3.98
CA MET A 11 11.31 5.63 -2.70
C MET A 11 12.68 4.97 -2.84
N HIS A 12 13.57 5.61 -3.60
CA HIS A 12 14.94 5.14 -3.78
C HIS A 12 15.67 4.99 -2.44
N GLY A 13 16.37 3.90 -2.28
CA GLY A 13 17.08 3.59 -1.05
C GLY A 13 16.23 3.04 0.06
N ILE A 14 14.96 2.69 -0.21
CA ILE A 14 14.06 2.11 0.80
C ILE A 14 14.73 0.90 1.49
N THR A 15 14.72 0.90 2.81
CA THR A 15 15.26 -0.19 3.61
C THR A 15 14.14 -1.09 4.13
N PRO A 16 14.43 -2.34 4.54
CA PRO A 16 13.41 -3.19 5.18
C PRO A 16 12.75 -2.51 6.38
N GLU A 17 13.53 -1.78 7.18
CA GLU A 17 13.02 -1.09 8.37
C GLU A 17 12.07 0.05 7.99
N ALA A 18 12.43 0.83 6.97
CA ALA A 18 11.59 1.92 6.49
C ALA A 18 10.30 1.40 5.86
N LEU A 19 10.38 0.32 5.09
CA LEU A 19 9.20 -0.32 4.48
C LEU A 19 8.27 -0.87 5.56
N LYS A 20 8.83 -1.52 6.57
CA LYS A 20 8.06 -2.05 7.71
C LYS A 20 7.34 -0.92 8.46
N ALA A 21 8.03 0.19 8.71
CA ALA A 21 7.44 1.35 9.39
C ALA A 21 6.30 1.97 8.57
N ALA A 22 6.48 2.09 7.26
CA ALA A 22 5.44 2.61 6.37
C ALA A 22 4.21 1.69 6.33
N HIS A 23 4.44 0.38 6.23
CA HIS A 23 3.36 -0.62 6.27
C HIS A 23 2.61 -0.56 7.60
N GLN A 24 3.33 -0.45 8.71
CA GLN A 24 2.71 -0.36 10.04
C GLN A 24 1.86 0.90 10.19
N ALA A 25 2.28 2.02 9.62
CA ALA A 25 1.50 3.26 9.64
C ALA A 25 0.13 3.07 8.94
N ASP A 26 0.10 2.32 7.84
CA ASP A 26 -1.15 1.95 7.17
C ASP A 26 -2.01 1.04 8.05
N VAL A 27 -1.40 0.00 8.62
CA VAL A 27 -2.10 -0.98 9.47
C VAL A 27 -2.72 -0.30 10.69
N ASP A 28 -2.06 0.68 11.27
CA ASP A 28 -2.52 1.37 12.48
C ASP A 28 -3.85 2.11 12.26
N ILE A 29 -4.14 2.54 11.03
CA ILE A 29 -5.35 3.31 10.72
C ILE A 29 -6.30 2.62 9.72
N GLN A 30 -5.94 1.44 9.22
CA GLN A 30 -6.69 0.74 8.17
C GLN A 30 -8.14 0.45 8.54
N GLY A 31 -8.42 0.21 9.81
CA GLY A 31 -9.78 -0.09 10.27
C GLY A 31 -10.77 1.04 10.05
N ASP A 32 -10.30 2.29 9.94
CA ASP A 32 -11.16 3.45 9.71
C ASP A 32 -11.85 3.41 8.35
N GLU A 33 -11.29 2.65 7.39
CA GLU A 33 -11.82 2.54 6.03
C GLU A 33 -12.11 1.09 5.64
N ASP A 34 -12.11 0.16 6.60
CA ASP A 34 -12.30 -1.28 6.37
C ASP A 34 -11.27 -1.87 5.39
N VAL A 35 -10.04 -1.38 5.42
CA VAL A 35 -8.95 -1.88 4.59
C VAL A 35 -8.13 -2.89 5.39
N ASP A 36 -7.65 -3.93 4.70
CA ASP A 36 -6.72 -4.93 5.24
C ASP A 36 -5.46 -4.95 4.39
N PHE A 37 -4.42 -4.27 4.84
CA PHE A 37 -3.11 -4.27 4.18
C PHE A 37 -2.38 -5.56 4.56
N GLN A 38 -2.04 -6.37 3.57
CA GLN A 38 -1.54 -7.74 3.77
C GLN A 38 -0.03 -7.84 3.63
N LYS A 39 0.53 -7.25 2.56
CA LYS A 39 1.96 -7.32 2.26
C LYS A 39 2.43 -6.08 1.55
N ALA A 40 3.72 -5.82 1.66
CA ALA A 40 4.40 -4.78 0.92
C ALA A 40 5.76 -5.28 0.45
N TRP A 41 6.20 -4.79 -0.72
CA TRP A 41 7.51 -5.07 -1.31
C TRP A 41 8.13 -3.76 -1.73
N GLY A 42 9.45 -3.69 -1.70
CA GLY A 42 10.16 -2.49 -2.15
C GLY A 42 11.40 -2.85 -2.94
N ASP A 43 11.74 -2.00 -3.91
CA ASP A 43 12.98 -2.07 -4.66
C ASP A 43 13.73 -0.74 -4.50
N PRO A 44 14.84 -0.74 -3.74
CA PRO A 44 15.59 0.50 -3.51
C PRO A 44 16.21 1.08 -4.77
N ASP A 45 16.47 0.26 -5.79
CA ASP A 45 17.11 0.72 -7.02
C ASP A 45 16.15 1.49 -7.91
N SER A 46 14.94 0.99 -8.12
CA SER A 46 13.91 1.66 -8.92
C SER A 46 13.14 2.70 -8.12
N GLY A 47 13.15 2.62 -6.80
CA GLY A 47 12.35 3.46 -5.92
C GLY A 47 10.88 3.07 -5.89
N MET A 48 10.53 1.90 -6.37
CA MET A 48 9.15 1.43 -6.38
C MET A 48 8.82 0.63 -5.13
N VAL A 49 7.60 0.83 -4.64
CA VAL A 49 7.01 0.04 -3.54
C VAL A 49 5.64 -0.42 -3.98
N TRP A 50 5.35 -1.68 -3.72
CA TRP A 50 4.06 -2.30 -4.03
C TRP A 50 3.41 -2.77 -2.74
N CYS A 51 2.10 -2.49 -2.59
CA CYS A 51 1.31 -2.99 -1.47
C CYS A 51 0.12 -3.78 -1.99
N VAL A 52 -0.23 -4.84 -1.30
CA VAL A 52 -1.45 -5.60 -1.59
C VAL A 52 -2.40 -5.47 -0.40
N SER A 53 -3.68 -5.25 -0.71
CA SER A 53 -4.71 -5.06 0.31
C SER A 53 -6.06 -5.60 -0.15
N GLU A 54 -6.95 -5.83 0.81
CA GLU A 54 -8.37 -6.02 0.56
C GLU A 54 -9.11 -4.81 1.11
N ALA A 55 -10.08 -4.29 0.34
CA ALA A 55 -10.80 -3.06 0.68
C ALA A 55 -12.15 -3.02 -0.01
N PRO A 56 -13.10 -2.20 0.49
CA PRO A 56 -14.39 -2.02 -0.19
C PRO A 56 -14.26 -1.41 -1.58
N ASN A 57 -13.29 -0.52 -1.78
CA ASN A 57 -13.03 0.15 -3.05
C ASN A 57 -11.62 0.75 -3.07
N ALA A 58 -11.16 1.19 -4.24
CA ALA A 58 -9.82 1.75 -4.42
C ALA A 58 -9.63 3.07 -3.65
N GLU A 59 -10.68 3.86 -3.52
CA GLU A 59 -10.63 5.15 -2.82
C GLU A 59 -10.28 4.98 -1.35
N ALA A 60 -10.78 3.91 -0.71
CA ALA A 60 -10.44 3.61 0.69
C ALA A 60 -8.94 3.37 0.85
N VAL A 61 -8.32 2.61 -0.08
CA VAL A 61 -6.87 2.37 -0.08
C VAL A 61 -6.12 3.67 -0.22
N LYS A 62 -6.53 4.53 -1.15
CA LYS A 62 -5.89 5.84 -1.39
C LYS A 62 -5.97 6.73 -0.16
N ARG A 63 -7.13 6.79 0.51
CA ARG A 63 -7.31 7.63 1.70
C ARG A 63 -6.39 7.20 2.85
N ILE A 64 -6.26 5.91 3.08
CA ILE A 64 -5.36 5.41 4.12
C ILE A 64 -3.92 5.80 3.82
N HIS A 65 -3.44 5.57 2.59
CA HIS A 65 -2.07 5.92 2.21
C HIS A 65 -1.80 7.43 2.31
N GLU A 66 -2.76 8.27 1.93
CA GLU A 66 -2.64 9.72 2.09
C GLU A 66 -2.51 10.11 3.55
N ARG A 67 -3.38 9.59 4.41
CA ARG A 67 -3.36 9.87 5.86
C ARG A 67 -2.07 9.38 6.52
N ALA A 68 -1.53 8.27 6.05
CA ALA A 68 -0.27 7.72 6.55
C ALA A 68 0.97 8.50 6.06
N GLY A 69 0.80 9.44 5.14
CA GLY A 69 1.87 10.31 4.65
C GLY A 69 2.65 9.76 3.45
N HIS A 70 2.18 8.71 2.81
CA HIS A 70 2.80 8.14 1.61
C HIS A 70 1.74 7.79 0.56
N PRO A 71 1.19 8.81 -0.14
CA PRO A 71 0.13 8.56 -1.13
C PRO A 71 0.57 7.58 -2.21
N ALA A 72 -0.36 6.71 -2.62
CA ALA A 72 -0.13 5.79 -3.72
C ALA A 72 -0.32 6.52 -5.05
N THR A 73 0.60 6.29 -5.99
CA THR A 73 0.51 6.86 -7.33
C THR A 73 -0.61 6.19 -8.12
N GLU A 74 -0.75 4.87 -7.96
CA GLU A 74 -1.67 4.05 -8.72
C GLU A 74 -2.26 2.97 -7.82
N VAL A 75 -3.56 2.67 -8.01
CA VAL A 75 -4.25 1.58 -7.31
C VAL A 75 -5.01 0.76 -8.36
N TYR A 76 -4.71 -0.53 -8.44
CA TYR A 76 -5.29 -1.44 -9.42
C TYR A 76 -6.08 -2.55 -8.75
N PRO A 77 -7.29 -2.87 -9.23
CA PRO A 77 -7.95 -4.11 -8.81
C PRO A 77 -7.21 -5.32 -9.38
N VAL A 78 -7.11 -6.38 -8.59
CA VAL A 78 -6.48 -7.64 -9.01
C VAL A 78 -7.44 -8.81 -8.78
N PRO A 79 -8.53 -8.89 -9.57
CA PRO A 79 -9.59 -9.86 -9.34
C PRO A 79 -9.24 -11.30 -9.73
N VAL A 80 -8.19 -11.48 -10.54
CA VAL A 80 -7.75 -12.82 -10.96
C VAL A 80 -6.40 -13.13 -10.30
N GLU A 81 -6.39 -14.22 -9.56
CA GLU A 81 -5.21 -14.63 -8.80
C GLU A 81 -4.98 -16.12 -9.00
N VAL A 82 -3.74 -16.55 -9.18
CA VAL A 82 -3.35 -17.95 -9.31
C VAL A 82 -2.41 -18.37 -8.19
#